data_b9323d64bc6851d30b9cae25e5d9356a
#
_entry.id   b9323d64bc6851d30b9cae25e5d9356a
#
_cell.length_a   1.000
_cell.length_b   1.000
_cell.length_c   1.000
_cell.angle_alpha   90.00
_cell.angle_beta   90.00
_cell.angle_gamma   90.00
#
_symmetry.space_group_name_H-M   'P 1'
#
loop_
_entity.id
_entity.type
_entity.pdbx_description
1 polymer ?
#
loop_
_entity_poly.entity_id
_entity_poly.type
_entity_poly.pdbx_seq_one_letter_code
_entity_poly.pdbx_strand_id
1 'polypeptide(L)'
;ADSIAIVTAPWEVVTVENGIVHKRASIPFLYQGAQSINILEINPKAGKKIGIAFTGQLEKISRIARKHQAIGAINGSYFDMTKGNSVCFLKVGSQVVDTTSLDELKLRVTGAVYEKKGKVKLIPWDRQIEKNYKKNKGSVLASGPLMLKDGEYYDWSQCNANFIETKHPRSAICLTEEGKILFVTVDGRSPENAVGINIPELAHLLHVLGGKDALNLDGGGSTALW
;
A
#
# COMPACT_ATOMS: atom_id res chain seq x y z
N ALA A 1 17.00 5.74 -17.21
CA ALA A 1 16.90 7.11 -16.66
C ALA A 1 16.19 7.12 -15.32
N ASP A 2 14.94 6.61 -15.23
CA ASP A 2 14.14 6.70 -13.99
C ASP A 2 14.75 5.92 -12.81
N SER A 3 15.28 4.72 -13.04
CA SER A 3 15.95 3.95 -11.96
C SER A 3 17.12 4.72 -11.35
N ILE A 4 17.91 5.41 -12.16
CA ILE A 4 19.02 6.26 -11.70
C ILE A 4 18.46 7.42 -10.88
N ALA A 5 17.41 8.10 -11.36
CA ALA A 5 16.79 9.21 -10.63
C ALA A 5 16.28 8.78 -9.24
N ILE A 6 15.74 7.58 -9.11
CA ILE A 6 15.29 7.05 -7.81
C ILE A 6 16.47 6.77 -6.87
N VAL A 7 17.51 6.09 -7.39
CA VAL A 7 18.67 5.67 -6.57
C VAL A 7 19.51 6.88 -6.14
N THR A 8 19.65 7.88 -7.01
CA THR A 8 20.46 9.09 -6.74
C THR A 8 19.65 10.26 -6.17
N ALA A 9 18.36 10.07 -5.92
CA ALA A 9 17.53 11.11 -5.32
C ALA A 9 18.10 11.60 -3.99
N PRO A 10 17.92 12.88 -3.65
CA PRO A 10 18.37 13.44 -2.37
C PRO A 10 17.38 13.02 -1.25
N TRP A 11 17.39 11.76 -0.88
CA TRP A 11 16.55 11.24 0.18
C TRP A 11 16.87 11.90 1.51
N GLU A 12 15.92 12.61 2.07
CA GLU A 12 15.95 13.03 3.46
C GLU A 12 15.56 11.84 4.34
N VAL A 13 16.40 11.51 5.32
CA VAL A 13 16.25 10.33 6.17
C VAL A 13 16.18 10.76 7.63
N VAL A 14 15.11 10.42 8.31
CA VAL A 14 14.90 10.71 9.73
C VAL A 14 14.57 9.42 10.47
N THR A 15 15.35 9.08 11.48
CA THR A 15 15.03 7.98 12.39
C THR A 15 13.89 8.40 13.32
N VAL A 16 12.74 7.75 13.20
CA VAL A 16 11.58 7.99 14.06
C VAL A 16 11.80 7.34 15.42
N GLU A 17 12.18 6.06 15.39
CA GLU A 17 12.67 5.30 16.53
C GLU A 17 13.46 4.08 16.04
N ASN A 18 14.01 3.28 16.97
CA ASN A 18 14.73 2.06 16.58
C ASN A 18 13.88 1.16 15.70
N GLY A 19 14.34 0.90 14.49
CA GLY A 19 13.67 0.05 13.50
C GLY A 19 12.60 0.75 12.67
N ILE A 20 12.41 2.07 12.80
CA ILE A 20 11.50 2.86 11.97
C ILE A 20 12.19 4.12 11.47
N VAL A 21 12.25 4.26 10.16
CA VAL A 21 12.89 5.38 9.46
C VAL A 21 11.89 6.02 8.50
N HIS A 22 11.77 7.34 8.54
CA HIS A 22 11.04 8.11 7.54
C HIS A 22 12.01 8.61 6.47
N LYS A 23 11.70 8.32 5.23
CA LYS A 23 12.43 8.81 4.05
C LYS A 23 11.49 9.62 3.18
N ARG A 24 11.96 10.76 2.67
CA ARG A 24 11.23 11.54 1.67
C ARG A 24 12.15 12.05 0.59
N ALA A 25 11.62 12.19 -0.60
CA ALA A 25 12.30 12.79 -1.72
C ALA A 25 11.35 13.58 -2.62
N SER A 26 11.81 14.72 -3.09
CA SER A 26 11.20 15.44 -4.22
C SER A 26 12.12 15.25 -5.43
N ILE A 27 11.60 14.63 -6.48
CA ILE A 27 12.36 14.29 -7.68
C ILE A 27 11.77 15.09 -8.85
N PRO A 28 12.47 16.10 -9.37
CA PRO A 28 11.92 17.01 -10.39
C PRO A 28 11.52 16.31 -11.69
N PHE A 29 12.26 15.28 -12.09
CA PHE A 29 12.06 14.54 -13.33
C PHE A 29 12.10 13.05 -13.08
N LEU A 30 10.96 12.49 -12.73
CA LEU A 30 10.73 11.05 -12.62
C LEU A 30 9.41 10.73 -13.31
N TYR A 31 9.41 9.76 -14.23
CA TYR A 31 8.23 9.40 -15.01
C TYR A 31 7.57 10.59 -15.73
N GLN A 32 8.41 11.42 -16.37
CA GLN A 32 8.01 12.60 -17.13
C GLN A 32 7.35 13.72 -16.29
N GLY A 33 7.63 13.80 -15.02
CA GLY A 33 7.11 14.87 -14.16
C GLY A 33 7.77 14.92 -12.79
N ALA A 34 7.42 15.94 -12.02
CA ALA A 34 7.86 16.06 -10.64
C ALA A 34 7.13 15.04 -9.76
N GLN A 35 7.86 14.40 -8.87
CA GLN A 35 7.29 13.44 -7.90
C GLN A 35 7.69 13.80 -6.47
N SER A 36 6.78 13.60 -5.55
CA SER A 36 6.97 13.73 -4.10
C SER A 36 6.65 12.39 -3.45
N ILE A 37 7.64 11.78 -2.82
CA ILE A 37 7.57 10.42 -2.30
C ILE A 37 7.88 10.42 -0.81
N ASN A 38 7.05 9.73 -0.03
CA ASN A 38 7.26 9.49 1.39
C ASN A 38 7.26 7.98 1.67
N ILE A 39 8.18 7.54 2.51
CA ILE A 39 8.35 6.13 2.89
C ILE A 39 8.52 6.04 4.40
N LEU A 40 7.74 5.18 5.05
CA LEU A 40 8.11 4.61 6.34
C LEU A 40 8.76 3.24 6.09
N GLU A 41 10.04 3.15 6.43
CA GLU A 41 10.79 1.90 6.38
C GLU A 41 10.78 1.27 7.77
N ILE A 42 10.25 0.06 7.86
CA ILE A 42 10.04 -0.66 9.11
C ILE A 42 10.91 -1.92 9.09
N ASN A 43 11.71 -2.08 10.15
CA ASN A 43 12.53 -3.27 10.33
C ASN A 43 11.88 -4.22 11.35
N PRO A 44 11.26 -5.34 10.90
CA PRO A 44 10.66 -6.32 11.82
C PRO A 44 11.66 -6.96 12.78
N LYS A 45 12.94 -7.05 12.39
CA LYS A 45 14.01 -7.58 13.25
C LYS A 45 14.27 -6.73 14.49
N ALA A 46 13.84 -5.46 14.49
CA ALA A 46 13.86 -4.57 15.66
C ALA A 46 12.62 -4.73 16.56
N GLY A 47 11.88 -5.83 16.44
CA GLY A 47 10.71 -6.10 17.26
C GLY A 47 9.44 -5.36 16.82
N LYS A 48 9.45 -4.72 15.64
CA LYS A 48 8.29 -3.99 15.12
C LYS A 48 7.25 -4.96 14.56
N LYS A 49 5.97 -4.64 14.81
CA LYS A 49 4.81 -5.43 14.39
C LYS A 49 3.89 -4.59 13.54
N ILE A 50 3.28 -5.22 12.56
CA ILE A 50 2.24 -4.60 11.73
C ILE A 50 0.88 -5.10 12.20
N GLY A 51 -0.12 -4.23 12.16
CA GLY A 51 -1.51 -4.56 12.44
C GLY A 51 -2.43 -3.95 11.39
N ILE A 52 -3.62 -4.53 11.26
CA ILE A 52 -4.73 -3.98 10.49
C ILE A 52 -5.74 -3.45 11.48
N ALA A 53 -6.10 -2.17 11.36
CA ALA A 53 -7.01 -1.50 12.27
C ALA A 53 -8.29 -1.06 11.54
N PHE A 54 -9.42 -1.22 12.22
CA PHE A 54 -10.73 -0.76 11.77
C PHE A 54 -11.55 -0.26 12.96
N THR A 55 -12.18 0.90 12.82
CA THR A 55 -12.90 1.56 13.91
C THR A 55 -14.42 1.57 13.75
N GLY A 56 -14.95 0.80 12.79
CA GLY A 56 -16.38 0.70 12.52
C GLY A 56 -16.92 1.77 11.58
N GLN A 57 -16.14 2.80 11.30
CA GLN A 57 -16.51 3.90 10.40
C GLN A 57 -15.27 4.51 9.73
N LEU A 58 -15.49 5.35 8.72
CA LEU A 58 -14.41 6.12 8.11
C LEU A 58 -13.86 7.15 9.10
N GLU A 59 -12.58 7.09 9.35
CA GLU A 59 -11.85 8.04 10.19
C GLU A 59 -10.50 8.40 9.55
N LYS A 60 -9.97 9.56 9.93
CA LYS A 60 -8.61 9.95 9.57
C LYS A 60 -7.61 8.94 10.16
N ILE A 61 -6.61 8.52 9.36
CA ILE A 61 -5.61 7.54 9.81
C ILE A 61 -4.88 7.99 11.08
N SER A 62 -4.63 9.28 11.24
CA SER A 62 -4.02 9.85 12.45
C SER A 62 -4.82 9.54 13.72
N ARG A 63 -6.16 9.52 13.62
CA ARG A 63 -7.04 9.21 14.73
C ARG A 63 -7.00 7.71 15.06
N ILE A 64 -7.07 6.87 14.01
CA ILE A 64 -6.98 5.42 14.16
C ILE A 64 -5.61 5.03 14.75
N ALA A 65 -4.53 5.59 14.22
CA ALA A 65 -3.18 5.35 14.69
C ALA A 65 -3.01 5.69 16.18
N ARG A 66 -3.51 6.84 16.63
CA ARG A 66 -3.47 7.23 18.04
C ARG A 66 -4.27 6.30 18.93
N LYS A 67 -5.46 5.86 18.51
CA LYS A 67 -6.29 4.89 19.26
C LYS A 67 -5.55 3.56 19.49
N HIS A 68 -4.76 3.14 18.51
CA HIS A 68 -3.98 1.90 18.56
C HIS A 68 -2.55 2.10 19.06
N GLN A 69 -2.18 3.32 19.50
CA GLN A 69 -0.81 3.65 19.95
C GLN A 69 0.24 3.24 18.91
N ALA A 70 -0.11 3.39 17.63
CA ALA A 70 0.80 3.09 16.52
C ALA A 70 1.92 4.13 16.46
N ILE A 71 3.09 3.71 15.98
CA ILE A 71 4.24 4.59 15.75
C ILE A 71 4.14 5.22 14.36
N GLY A 72 3.50 4.52 13.44
CA GLY A 72 3.24 5.00 12.09
C GLY A 72 2.07 4.25 11.47
N ALA A 73 1.47 4.81 10.44
CA ALA A 73 0.32 4.22 9.77
C ALA A 73 0.23 4.66 8.30
N ILE A 74 -0.39 3.82 7.50
CA ILE A 74 -0.78 4.11 6.12
C ILE A 74 -2.27 3.81 5.95
N ASN A 75 -2.95 4.52 5.06
CA ASN A 75 -4.34 4.25 4.72
C ASN A 75 -4.52 2.84 4.14
N GLY A 76 -5.73 2.32 4.29
CA GLY A 76 -6.09 0.97 3.84
C GLY A 76 -6.59 0.92 2.40
N SER A 77 -7.64 0.11 2.19
CA SER A 77 -8.16 -0.22 0.89
C SER A 77 -9.41 0.58 0.52
N TYR A 78 -10.06 0.18 -0.56
CA TYR A 78 -11.19 0.86 -1.19
C TYR A 78 -12.47 0.75 -0.37
N PHE A 79 -13.28 1.81 -0.42
CA PHE A 79 -14.52 1.91 0.32
C PHE A 79 -15.62 2.60 -0.50
N ASP A 80 -16.85 2.37 -0.13
CA ASP A 80 -18.02 3.05 -0.70
C ASP A 80 -18.10 4.46 -0.13
N MET A 81 -18.02 5.46 -1.00
CA MET A 81 -18.06 6.89 -0.61
C MET A 81 -19.38 7.31 0.04
N THR A 82 -20.47 6.62 -0.28
CA THR A 82 -21.82 6.94 0.22
C THR A 82 -22.09 6.24 1.55
N LYS A 83 -21.75 4.95 1.64
CA LYS A 83 -22.04 4.10 2.80
C LYS A 83 -20.92 4.12 3.83
N GLY A 84 -19.69 4.41 3.40
CA GLY A 84 -18.49 4.42 4.26
C GLY A 84 -17.96 3.04 4.65
N ASN A 85 -18.53 1.96 4.10
CA ASN A 85 -18.04 0.60 4.33
C ASN A 85 -16.95 0.21 3.33
N SER A 86 -16.14 -0.79 3.67
CA SER A 86 -15.18 -1.37 2.74
C SER A 86 -15.90 -2.06 1.58
N VAL A 87 -15.38 -1.91 0.37
CA VAL A 87 -15.82 -2.69 -0.81
C VAL A 87 -14.87 -3.85 -1.10
N CYS A 88 -13.86 -4.01 -0.26
CA CYS A 88 -12.88 -5.08 -0.30
C CYS A 88 -12.98 -5.94 0.95
N PHE A 89 -12.56 -7.19 0.86
CA PHE A 89 -12.51 -8.09 2.00
C PHE A 89 -11.68 -7.48 3.12
N LEU A 90 -12.32 -7.31 4.26
CA LEU A 90 -11.71 -6.83 5.48
C LEU A 90 -12.05 -7.78 6.61
N LYS A 91 -11.02 -8.34 7.23
CA LYS A 91 -11.14 -9.20 8.39
C LYS A 91 -10.15 -8.73 9.46
N VAL A 92 -10.65 -8.45 10.64
CA VAL A 92 -9.84 -8.04 11.79
C VAL A 92 -9.96 -9.11 12.89
N GLY A 93 -8.87 -9.77 13.17
CA GLY A 93 -8.86 -10.94 14.06
C GLY A 93 -9.77 -12.05 13.54
N SER A 94 -10.80 -12.41 14.30
CA SER A 94 -11.80 -13.42 13.91
C SER A 94 -13.01 -12.84 13.15
N GLN A 95 -13.19 -11.52 13.15
CA GLN A 95 -14.35 -10.84 12.60
C GLN A 95 -14.15 -10.50 11.12
N VAL A 96 -14.99 -11.06 10.25
CA VAL A 96 -15.14 -10.58 8.86
C VAL A 96 -16.04 -9.35 8.90
N VAL A 97 -15.47 -8.21 8.47
CA VAL A 97 -16.18 -6.92 8.43
C VAL A 97 -16.93 -6.77 7.12
N ASP A 98 -16.22 -6.96 5.99
CA ASP A 98 -16.77 -6.83 4.64
C ASP A 98 -16.17 -7.88 3.71
N THR A 99 -16.81 -8.08 2.56
CA THR A 99 -16.35 -8.96 1.48
C THR A 99 -16.11 -8.15 0.22
N THR A 100 -15.23 -8.64 -0.66
CA THR A 100 -14.93 -7.94 -1.91
C THR A 100 -16.13 -7.97 -2.86
N SER A 101 -16.53 -6.81 -3.37
CA SER A 101 -17.56 -6.74 -4.40
C SER A 101 -17.09 -7.37 -5.73
N LEU A 102 -18.02 -7.82 -6.56
CA LEU A 102 -17.67 -8.39 -7.87
C LEU A 102 -17.01 -7.36 -8.78
N ASP A 103 -17.45 -6.12 -8.70
CA ASP A 103 -16.88 -5.03 -9.50
C ASP A 103 -15.43 -4.75 -9.10
N GLU A 104 -15.11 -4.74 -7.82
CA GLU A 104 -13.75 -4.54 -7.34
C GLU A 104 -12.81 -5.68 -7.75
N LEU A 105 -13.29 -6.94 -7.73
CA LEU A 105 -12.50 -8.08 -8.21
C LEU A 105 -12.14 -7.96 -9.71
N LYS A 106 -13.05 -7.39 -10.51
CA LYS A 106 -12.80 -7.15 -11.94
C LYS A 106 -11.98 -5.89 -12.19
N LEU A 107 -12.16 -4.89 -11.33
CA LEU A 107 -11.54 -3.58 -11.52
C LEU A 107 -10.05 -3.58 -11.16
N ARG A 108 -9.70 -4.12 -9.97
CA ARG A 108 -8.36 -3.90 -9.41
C ARG A 108 -7.94 -4.79 -8.25
N VAL A 109 -8.84 -5.47 -7.56
CA VAL A 109 -8.51 -6.23 -6.34
C VAL A 109 -7.96 -7.60 -6.69
N THR A 110 -6.63 -7.72 -6.72
CA THR A 110 -5.90 -8.95 -7.07
C THR A 110 -4.92 -9.39 -5.99
N GLY A 111 -4.85 -8.68 -4.87
CA GLY A 111 -3.96 -9.00 -3.76
C GLY A 111 -4.58 -8.71 -2.39
N ALA A 112 -3.90 -9.13 -1.36
CA ALA A 112 -4.27 -8.84 0.02
C ALA A 112 -3.06 -8.77 0.94
N VAL A 113 -3.18 -7.95 1.98
CA VAL A 113 -2.32 -7.99 3.16
C VAL A 113 -2.89 -9.05 4.11
N TYR A 114 -2.12 -10.05 4.43
CA TYR A 114 -2.43 -11.02 5.49
C TYR A 114 -1.52 -10.79 6.68
N GLU A 115 -2.10 -10.48 7.82
CA GLU A 115 -1.40 -10.25 9.08
C GLU A 115 -1.72 -11.36 10.08
N LYS A 116 -0.69 -11.90 10.71
CA LYS A 116 -0.84 -12.84 11.83
C LYS A 116 0.28 -12.62 12.85
N LYS A 117 -0.08 -12.35 14.10
CA LYS A 117 0.85 -12.12 15.21
C LYS A 117 1.89 -11.01 14.92
N GLY A 118 1.47 -9.95 14.23
CA GLY A 118 2.32 -8.82 13.87
C GLY A 118 3.20 -9.01 12.65
N LYS A 119 3.15 -10.17 12.00
CA LYS A 119 3.87 -10.47 10.76
C LYS A 119 2.94 -10.36 9.58
N VAL A 120 3.42 -9.82 8.47
CA VAL A 120 2.64 -9.63 7.24
C VAL A 120 3.17 -10.45 6.08
N LYS A 121 2.26 -10.83 5.21
CA LYS A 121 2.50 -11.36 3.87
C LYS A 121 1.62 -10.63 2.88
N LEU A 122 2.10 -10.48 1.65
CA LEU A 122 1.29 -10.04 0.52
C LEU A 122 1.00 -11.26 -0.34
N ILE A 123 -0.28 -11.50 -0.56
CA ILE A 123 -0.76 -12.73 -1.24
C ILE A 123 -1.65 -12.38 -2.42
N PRO A 124 -1.67 -13.20 -3.47
CA PRO A 124 -2.70 -13.12 -4.51
C PRO A 124 -4.08 -13.25 -3.90
N TRP A 125 -5.06 -12.61 -4.53
CA TRP A 125 -6.43 -12.60 -4.04
C TRP A 125 -7.45 -12.78 -5.16
N ASP A 126 -8.41 -13.64 -4.93
CA ASP A 126 -9.58 -13.87 -5.76
C ASP A 126 -10.75 -14.35 -4.89
N ARG A 127 -11.89 -14.59 -5.49
CA ARG A 127 -13.09 -15.06 -4.78
C ARG A 127 -12.91 -16.41 -4.08
N GLN A 128 -12.13 -17.32 -4.67
CA GLN A 128 -11.90 -18.64 -4.09
C GLN A 128 -10.97 -18.56 -2.88
N ILE A 129 -9.91 -17.78 -2.99
CA ILE A 129 -8.98 -17.52 -1.89
C ILE A 129 -9.72 -16.83 -0.74
N GLU A 130 -10.56 -15.83 -1.03
CA GLU A 130 -11.37 -15.12 -0.04
C GLU A 130 -12.25 -16.08 0.80
N LYS A 131 -12.90 -17.04 0.16
CA LYS A 131 -13.71 -18.05 0.86
C LYS A 131 -12.87 -18.85 1.87
N ASN A 132 -11.65 -19.21 1.50
CA ASN A 132 -10.75 -19.97 2.35
C ASN A 132 -10.26 -19.15 3.55
N TYR A 133 -10.01 -17.85 3.36
CA TYR A 133 -9.49 -16.97 4.40
C TYR A 133 -10.54 -16.52 5.43
N LYS A 134 -11.83 -16.69 5.17
CA LYS A 134 -12.89 -16.37 6.17
C LYS A 134 -12.68 -17.04 7.51
N LYS A 135 -12.19 -18.28 7.51
CA LYS A 135 -11.97 -19.11 8.72
C LYS A 135 -10.54 -19.07 9.23
N ASN A 136 -9.59 -18.50 8.51
CA ASN A 136 -8.20 -18.42 8.92
C ASN A 136 -8.00 -17.52 10.14
N LYS A 137 -7.03 -17.87 10.98
CA LYS A 137 -6.58 -17.02 12.08
C LYS A 137 -5.72 -15.88 11.50
N GLY A 138 -5.97 -14.65 11.96
CA GLY A 138 -5.27 -13.45 11.52
C GLY A 138 -6.20 -12.45 10.84
N SER A 139 -5.65 -11.30 10.49
CA SER A 139 -6.35 -10.21 9.84
C SER A 139 -6.02 -10.15 8.35
N VAL A 140 -6.95 -9.70 7.53
CA VAL A 140 -6.79 -9.60 6.08
C VAL A 140 -7.37 -8.28 5.59
N LEU A 141 -6.64 -7.62 4.71
CA LEU A 141 -7.08 -6.46 3.96
C LEU A 141 -6.85 -6.72 2.46
N ALA A 142 -7.90 -7.02 1.72
CA ALA A 142 -7.82 -7.15 0.28
C ALA A 142 -7.69 -5.78 -0.39
N SER A 143 -6.89 -5.70 -1.42
CA SER A 143 -6.65 -4.49 -2.19
C SER A 143 -6.05 -4.84 -3.57
N GLY A 144 -5.52 -3.86 -4.25
CA GLY A 144 -4.84 -4.12 -5.51
C GLY A 144 -4.68 -2.91 -6.41
N PRO A 145 -4.00 -3.14 -7.52
CA PRO A 145 -3.42 -4.43 -7.95
C PRO A 145 -2.25 -4.90 -7.10
N LEU A 146 -2.06 -6.22 -7.02
CA LEU A 146 -0.78 -6.79 -6.63
C LEU A 146 0.22 -6.45 -7.73
N MET A 147 1.35 -5.86 -7.39
CA MET A 147 2.28 -5.27 -8.36
C MET A 147 3.58 -6.05 -8.49
N LEU A 148 4.09 -6.57 -7.38
CA LEU A 148 5.28 -7.41 -7.33
C LEU A 148 4.96 -8.67 -6.53
N LYS A 149 5.51 -9.80 -6.97
CA LYS A 149 5.45 -11.07 -6.25
C LYS A 149 6.75 -11.83 -6.48
N ASP A 150 7.41 -12.22 -5.39
CA ASP A 150 8.68 -12.95 -5.41
C ASP A 150 9.78 -12.29 -6.28
N GLY A 151 9.83 -10.95 -6.26
CA GLY A 151 10.80 -10.14 -7.00
C GLY A 151 10.45 -9.85 -8.46
N GLU A 152 9.34 -10.38 -8.95
CA GLU A 152 8.89 -10.22 -10.33
C GLU A 152 7.63 -9.35 -10.43
N TYR A 153 7.45 -8.68 -11.57
CA TYR A 153 6.21 -7.95 -11.84
C TYR A 153 5.03 -8.93 -11.91
N TYR A 154 3.98 -8.62 -11.14
CA TYR A 154 2.75 -9.39 -11.16
C TYR A 154 1.86 -8.97 -12.35
N ASP A 155 1.06 -9.89 -12.88
CA ASP A 155 0.18 -9.61 -13.99
C ASP A 155 -1.06 -8.82 -13.53
N TRP A 156 -1.22 -7.60 -14.06
CA TRP A 156 -2.40 -6.75 -13.85
C TRP A 156 -3.21 -6.52 -15.13
N SER A 157 -2.99 -7.32 -16.19
CA SER A 157 -3.66 -7.19 -17.49
C SER A 157 -5.18 -7.35 -17.40
N GLN A 158 -5.66 -8.06 -16.39
CA GLN A 158 -7.10 -8.26 -16.14
C GLN A 158 -7.75 -7.08 -15.41
N CYS A 159 -6.97 -6.13 -14.90
CA CYS A 159 -7.48 -4.95 -14.23
C CYS A 159 -7.99 -3.91 -15.23
N ASN A 160 -8.79 -2.97 -14.77
CA ASN A 160 -9.26 -1.88 -15.61
C ASN A 160 -8.12 -1.01 -16.12
N ALA A 161 -7.97 -0.88 -17.44
CA ALA A 161 -6.88 -0.17 -18.08
C ALA A 161 -6.80 1.30 -17.63
N ASN A 162 -7.93 1.99 -17.53
CA ASN A 162 -7.95 3.40 -17.08
C ASN A 162 -7.41 3.55 -15.66
N PHE A 163 -7.75 2.62 -14.75
CA PHE A 163 -7.21 2.61 -13.39
C PHE A 163 -5.69 2.39 -13.38
N ILE A 164 -5.21 1.49 -14.23
CA ILE A 164 -3.79 1.13 -14.33
C ILE A 164 -2.95 2.28 -14.91
N GLU A 165 -3.44 2.93 -15.95
CA GLU A 165 -2.68 3.89 -16.75
C GLU A 165 -2.76 5.33 -16.26
N THR A 166 -3.78 5.68 -15.47
CA THR A 166 -3.97 7.05 -15.00
C THR A 166 -3.04 7.39 -13.83
N LYS A 167 -2.38 8.54 -13.92
CA LYS A 167 -1.56 9.08 -12.83
C LYS A 167 -2.43 9.66 -11.73
N HIS A 168 -2.18 9.22 -10.51
CA HIS A 168 -2.89 9.64 -9.30
C HIS A 168 -1.92 9.68 -8.11
N PRO A 169 -2.27 10.35 -7.00
CA PRO A 169 -1.68 10.02 -5.70
C PRO A 169 -1.86 8.54 -5.42
N ARG A 170 -0.82 7.88 -4.92
CA ARG A 170 -0.83 6.43 -4.65
C ARG A 170 -0.33 6.12 -3.25
N SER A 171 -0.86 5.04 -2.69
CA SER A 171 -0.36 4.41 -1.47
C SER A 171 -0.07 2.95 -1.75
N ALA A 172 0.99 2.42 -1.15
CA ALA A 172 1.37 1.02 -1.31
C ALA A 172 2.05 0.48 -0.06
N ILE A 173 1.93 -0.84 0.13
CA ILE A 173 2.77 -1.61 1.04
C ILE A 173 3.72 -2.48 0.23
N CYS A 174 4.98 -2.52 0.64
CA CYS A 174 6.03 -3.28 -0.03
C CYS A 174 6.85 -4.07 0.99
N LEU A 175 7.11 -5.34 0.70
CA LEU A 175 8.06 -6.17 1.43
C LEU A 175 9.32 -6.25 0.61
N THR A 176 10.49 -5.93 1.21
CA THR A 176 11.76 -5.91 0.49
C THR A 176 12.48 -7.25 0.55
N GLU A 177 13.43 -7.48 -0.37
CA GLU A 177 14.32 -8.64 -0.37
C GLU A 177 15.14 -8.75 0.93
N GLU A 178 15.46 -7.62 1.55
CA GLU A 178 16.16 -7.54 2.84
C GLU A 178 15.25 -7.83 4.06
N GLY A 179 13.96 -8.04 3.84
CA GLY A 179 12.98 -8.31 4.90
C GLY A 179 12.44 -7.08 5.60
N LYS A 180 12.61 -5.89 5.05
CA LYS A 180 11.98 -4.66 5.55
C LYS A 180 10.57 -4.50 4.98
N ILE A 181 9.76 -3.70 5.66
CA ILE A 181 8.42 -3.35 5.23
C ILE A 181 8.42 -1.85 4.92
N LEU A 182 7.92 -1.48 3.75
CA LEU A 182 7.79 -0.10 3.33
C LEU A 182 6.31 0.28 3.26
N PHE A 183 5.95 1.36 3.92
CA PHE A 183 4.70 2.09 3.66
C PHE A 183 5.07 3.27 2.77
N VAL A 184 4.54 3.29 1.55
CA VAL A 184 4.92 4.25 0.52
C VAL A 184 3.72 5.08 0.09
N THR A 185 3.88 6.39 0.10
CA THR A 185 2.92 7.30 -0.53
C THR A 185 3.61 8.15 -1.57
N VAL A 186 2.94 8.36 -2.69
CA VAL A 186 3.34 9.26 -3.76
C VAL A 186 2.24 10.30 -3.90
N ASP A 187 2.61 11.57 -3.75
CA ASP A 187 1.68 12.68 -3.92
C ASP A 187 1.30 12.85 -5.40
N GLY A 188 0.23 13.57 -5.67
CA GLY A 188 -0.21 13.79 -7.04
C GLY A 188 -1.20 14.93 -7.16
N ARG A 189 -1.72 15.14 -8.38
CA ARG A 189 -2.69 16.19 -8.70
C ARG A 189 -2.15 17.62 -8.52
N SER A 190 -0.85 17.78 -8.49
CA SER A 190 -0.16 19.08 -8.49
C SER A 190 0.83 19.08 -9.66
N PRO A 191 0.47 19.66 -10.82
CA PRO A 191 1.29 19.54 -12.04
C PRO A 191 2.72 20.05 -11.90
N GLU A 192 2.94 21.04 -11.05
CA GLU A 192 4.27 21.65 -10.86
C GLU A 192 5.12 20.92 -9.82
N ASN A 193 4.49 20.31 -8.81
CA ASN A 193 5.21 19.79 -7.64
C ASN A 193 5.13 18.28 -7.49
N ALA A 194 4.02 17.67 -7.89
CA ALA A 194 3.75 16.25 -7.73
C ALA A 194 2.66 15.81 -8.72
N VAL A 195 3.06 15.25 -9.83
CA VAL A 195 2.12 14.81 -10.88
C VAL A 195 1.33 13.58 -10.42
N GLY A 196 1.96 12.72 -9.64
CA GLY A 196 1.46 11.39 -9.33
C GLY A 196 1.98 10.35 -10.31
N ILE A 197 1.67 9.10 -10.06
CA ILE A 197 2.14 7.96 -10.85
C ILE A 197 1.03 6.98 -11.18
N ASN A 198 1.20 6.24 -12.27
CA ASN A 198 0.35 5.13 -12.62
C ASN A 198 0.83 3.82 -11.96
N ILE A 199 0.12 2.71 -12.16
CA ILE A 199 0.47 1.43 -11.53
C ILE A 199 1.81 0.86 -12.03
N PRO A 200 2.12 0.82 -13.34
CA PRO A 200 3.44 0.39 -13.82
C PRO A 200 4.60 1.22 -13.24
N GLU A 201 4.44 2.52 -13.15
CA GLU A 201 5.44 3.43 -12.56
C GLU A 201 5.63 3.16 -11.06
N LEU A 202 4.54 2.93 -10.33
CA LEU A 202 4.61 2.58 -8.90
C LEU A 202 5.28 1.22 -8.70
N ALA A 203 4.94 0.23 -9.52
CA ALA A 203 5.59 -1.09 -9.48
C ALA A 203 7.10 -0.99 -9.75
N HIS A 204 7.50 -0.20 -10.75
CA HIS A 204 8.90 0.06 -11.05
C HIS A 204 9.62 0.78 -9.88
N LEU A 205 9.01 1.81 -9.32
CA LEU A 205 9.55 2.51 -8.15
C LEU A 205 9.84 1.53 -7.01
N LEU A 206 8.86 0.71 -6.65
CA LEU A 206 8.99 -0.25 -5.56
C LEU A 206 10.01 -1.35 -5.86
N HIS A 207 10.10 -1.80 -7.11
CA HIS A 207 11.12 -2.76 -7.54
C HIS A 207 12.53 -2.19 -7.40
N VAL A 208 12.76 -0.95 -7.83
CA VAL A 208 14.07 -0.24 -7.69
C VAL A 208 14.43 -0.02 -6.21
N LEU A 209 13.45 0.18 -5.34
CA LEU A 209 13.64 0.28 -3.89
C LEU A 209 13.91 -1.07 -3.20
N GLY A 210 14.08 -2.15 -3.97
CA GLY A 210 14.38 -3.49 -3.45
C GLY A 210 13.15 -4.31 -3.10
N GLY A 211 12.00 -3.96 -3.65
CA GLY A 211 10.74 -4.67 -3.42
C GLY A 211 10.75 -6.11 -3.93
N LYS A 212 10.30 -7.02 -3.10
CA LYS A 212 10.02 -8.42 -3.41
C LYS A 212 8.54 -8.65 -3.67
N ASP A 213 7.69 -8.20 -2.75
CA ASP A 213 6.24 -8.22 -2.89
C ASP A 213 5.70 -6.79 -2.72
N ALA A 214 4.75 -6.37 -3.53
CA ALA A 214 4.15 -5.05 -3.41
C ALA A 214 2.67 -5.04 -3.81
N LEU A 215 1.89 -4.34 -3.01
CA LEU A 215 0.44 -4.21 -3.16
C LEU A 215 0.03 -2.75 -3.17
N ASN A 216 -0.72 -2.33 -4.18
CA ASN A 216 -1.36 -1.02 -4.21
C ASN A 216 -2.53 -0.97 -3.22
N LEU A 217 -2.63 0.13 -2.50
CA LEU A 217 -3.73 0.45 -1.57
C LEU A 217 -4.61 1.55 -2.18
N ASP A 218 -5.58 2.05 -1.43
CA ASP A 218 -6.37 3.18 -1.89
C ASP A 218 -5.48 4.42 -2.07
N GLY A 219 -5.78 5.20 -3.10
CA GLY A 219 -5.02 6.37 -3.49
C GLY A 219 -5.89 7.63 -3.57
N GLY A 220 -5.50 8.55 -4.44
CA GLY A 220 -6.23 9.80 -4.61
C GLY A 220 -6.34 10.60 -3.31
N GLY A 221 -7.54 11.01 -2.96
CA GLY A 221 -7.81 11.76 -1.73
C GLY A 221 -7.62 10.96 -0.43
N SER A 222 -7.52 9.62 -0.51
CA SER A 222 -7.28 8.75 0.65
C SER A 222 -5.80 8.56 0.95
N THR A 223 -4.90 8.96 0.06
CA THR A 223 -3.44 8.83 0.24
C THR A 223 -3.00 9.53 1.51
N ALA A 224 -2.50 8.79 2.47
CA ALA A 224 -2.08 9.32 3.76
C ALA A 224 -1.04 8.44 4.44
N LEU A 225 -0.01 9.07 4.98
CA LEU A 225 1.04 8.47 5.81
C LEU A 225 1.11 9.26 7.13
N TRP A 226 1.17 8.55 8.26
CA TRP A 226 1.23 9.15 9.59
C TRP A 226 2.40 8.61 10.40
#